data_09d8640fbd5eafceac0171299733e74a
#
_entry.id   09d8640fbd5eafceac0171299733e74a
#
_cell.length_a   1.000
_cell.length_b   1.000
_cell.length_c   1.000
_cell.angle_alpha   90.00
_cell.angle_beta   90.00
_cell.angle_gamma   90.00
#
_symmetry.space_group_name_H-M   'P 1'
#
loop_
_entity.id
_entity.type
_entity.pdbx_description
1 polymer ?
#
loop_
_entity_poly.entity_id
_entity_poly.type
_entity_poly.pdbx_seq_one_letter_code
_entity_poly.pdbx_strand_id
1 'polypeptide(L)'
;MHRLSRRAVLTLGATGLATLATAGCPRSRRAAAAAPLPPRAPGAPLPVTLAAVPRGGGPEATAHAVRAAALAVDDLAWLSRGDTVLLKVASNSGNPYPATTDPVAVRALAELLLARGARRVVVADMSGVQFVRFWKDGLRGSSRVLMERNGIARAAREAGAELQAFEEAGWDGFFEDRPTVRGTWAGPVMLPAVLREVDHVVLLPRTSRHLLAGSTLGLKAAVGWWRHDSRLEYHRDAATFSEKTADANTVPTIVAKQRLVLTSGTQVLASFGPDQGHVHTPDSGLVFASPSVVAHDMTSLAWLLEGRAAMPADQRHGPVDDPNESTVFVNLANRVVTAMLGGMGQALRTQHLTRYDLDTVWDDRVLRRAFRQTDGVPQVAFADADGSVPPALRDRLAARVTPTSWSALTRSDRPTPCSPATVGSTAPASPTSG
;
A
#
# COMPACT_ATOMS: atom_id res chain seq x y z
N MET A 1 -32.06 -24.13 -19.41
CA MET A 1 -31.37 -23.13 -18.60
C MET A 1 -29.87 -23.50 -18.51
N HIS A 2 -29.04 -23.02 -19.45
CA HIS A 2 -27.62 -23.31 -19.49
C HIS A 2 -26.88 -22.42 -18.49
N ARG A 3 -26.22 -23.03 -17.50
CA ARG A 3 -25.31 -22.35 -16.58
C ARG A 3 -24.03 -21.96 -17.35
N LEU A 4 -23.86 -20.68 -17.67
CA LEU A 4 -22.57 -20.16 -18.15
C LEU A 4 -21.51 -20.39 -17.06
N SER A 5 -20.41 -21.05 -17.44
CA SER A 5 -19.32 -21.34 -16.52
C SER A 5 -18.60 -20.05 -16.09
N ARG A 6 -18.08 -20.01 -14.86
CA ARG A 6 -17.32 -18.86 -14.32
C ARG A 6 -16.11 -18.45 -15.17
N ARG A 7 -15.59 -19.36 -15.99
CA ARG A 7 -14.50 -19.09 -16.95
C ARG A 7 -14.97 -18.17 -18.10
N ALA A 8 -16.20 -18.28 -18.57
CA ALA A 8 -16.73 -17.48 -19.67
C ALA A 8 -16.87 -15.97 -19.33
N VAL A 9 -17.14 -15.63 -18.05
CA VAL A 9 -17.30 -14.23 -17.63
C VAL A 9 -15.94 -13.52 -17.49
N LEU A 10 -14.89 -14.23 -17.13
CA LEU A 10 -13.52 -13.69 -17.05
C LEU A 10 -12.90 -13.53 -18.45
N THR A 11 -13.20 -14.45 -19.38
CA THR A 11 -12.70 -14.38 -20.76
C THR A 11 -13.39 -13.29 -21.58
N LEU A 12 -14.69 -13.03 -21.36
CA LEU A 12 -15.41 -11.95 -22.02
C LEU A 12 -14.97 -10.54 -21.54
N GLY A 13 -14.55 -10.41 -20.30
CA GLY A 13 -13.95 -9.16 -19.78
C GLY A 13 -12.57 -8.87 -20.38
N ALA A 14 -11.75 -9.90 -20.59
CA ALA A 14 -10.40 -9.76 -21.12
C ALA A 14 -10.37 -9.59 -22.65
N THR A 15 -11.20 -10.33 -23.38
CA THR A 15 -11.25 -10.28 -24.86
C THR A 15 -11.98 -9.05 -25.39
N GLY A 16 -12.98 -8.53 -24.69
CA GLY A 16 -13.66 -7.28 -25.07
C GLY A 16 -12.79 -6.04 -24.90
N LEU A 17 -11.83 -6.04 -23.97
CA LEU A 17 -10.87 -4.95 -23.75
C LEU A 17 -9.67 -5.01 -24.71
N ALA A 18 -9.25 -6.20 -25.15
CA ALA A 18 -8.12 -6.36 -26.07
C ALA A 18 -8.42 -5.81 -27.47
N THR A 19 -9.67 -5.89 -27.95
CA THR A 19 -10.05 -5.41 -29.28
C THR A 19 -10.16 -3.89 -29.39
N LEU A 20 -10.30 -3.16 -28.29
CA LEU A 20 -10.29 -1.69 -28.27
C LEU A 20 -8.87 -1.10 -28.18
N ALA A 21 -7.87 -1.91 -27.88
CA ALA A 21 -6.48 -1.46 -27.70
C ALA A 21 -5.67 -1.39 -29.03
N THR A 22 -6.19 -1.91 -30.15
CA THR A 22 -5.48 -1.93 -31.45
C THR A 22 -5.69 -0.69 -32.32
N ALA A 23 -6.58 0.24 -31.93
CA ALA A 23 -6.67 1.54 -32.56
C ALA A 23 -5.52 2.43 -32.05
N GLY A 24 -4.52 2.65 -32.90
CA GLY A 24 -3.24 3.28 -32.64
C GLY A 24 -3.28 4.40 -31.59
N CYS A 25 -2.69 4.14 -30.42
CA CYS A 25 -2.41 5.17 -29.45
C CYS A 25 -1.35 6.12 -29.99
N PRO A 26 -1.60 7.42 -30.10
CA PRO A 26 -0.53 8.37 -30.35
C PRO A 26 0.49 8.22 -29.20
N ARG A 27 1.77 8.09 -29.55
CA ARG A 27 2.88 8.07 -28.57
C ARG A 27 2.62 9.15 -27.52
N SER A 28 2.39 8.73 -26.28
CA SER A 28 2.05 9.62 -25.20
C SER A 28 3.11 10.72 -25.06
N ARG A 29 2.65 11.97 -24.92
CA ARG A 29 3.50 13.06 -24.47
C ARG A 29 4.23 12.57 -23.22
N ARG A 30 5.56 12.74 -23.20
CA ARG A 30 6.38 12.51 -22.00
C ARG A 30 5.64 13.08 -20.81
N ALA A 31 5.50 12.28 -19.76
CA ALA A 31 5.00 12.79 -18.48
C ALA A 31 5.79 14.06 -18.12
N ALA A 32 5.11 15.07 -17.60
CA ALA A 32 5.79 16.28 -17.13
C ALA A 32 6.91 15.83 -16.19
N ALA A 33 8.08 16.46 -16.35
CA ALA A 33 9.23 16.15 -15.51
C ALA A 33 8.80 16.12 -14.04
N ALA A 34 9.16 15.06 -13.33
CA ALA A 34 8.79 14.93 -11.94
C ALA A 34 9.31 16.15 -11.16
N ALA A 35 8.47 16.74 -10.32
CA ALA A 35 8.89 17.85 -9.47
C ALA A 35 10.13 17.45 -8.66
N PRO A 36 11.03 18.37 -8.30
CA PRO A 36 12.23 18.07 -7.52
C PRO A 36 11.90 17.31 -6.23
N LEU A 37 12.81 16.43 -5.80
CA LEU A 37 12.66 15.80 -4.49
C LEU A 37 12.78 16.86 -3.39
N PRO A 38 12.03 16.72 -2.28
CA PRO A 38 12.25 17.55 -1.10
C PRO A 38 13.68 17.33 -0.57
N PRO A 39 14.22 18.24 0.23
CA PRO A 39 15.54 18.09 0.85
C PRO A 39 15.58 16.85 1.72
N ARG A 40 16.80 16.44 2.10
CA ARG A 40 16.98 15.37 3.09
C ARG A 40 16.28 15.74 4.39
N ALA A 41 15.51 14.79 4.95
CA ALA A 41 14.91 14.95 6.26
C ALA A 41 15.99 15.09 7.35
N PRO A 42 15.82 15.97 8.32
CA PRO A 42 16.69 16.04 9.48
C PRO A 42 16.58 14.76 10.32
N GLY A 43 17.62 14.46 11.09
CA GLY A 43 17.60 13.35 12.03
C GLY A 43 18.49 12.18 11.64
N ALA A 44 18.48 11.15 12.49
CA ALA A 44 19.24 9.92 12.28
C ALA A 44 18.65 9.10 11.12
N PRO A 45 19.47 8.29 10.43
CA PRO A 45 18.98 7.34 9.45
C PRO A 45 17.94 6.40 10.04
N LEU A 46 16.89 6.11 9.26
CA LEU A 46 15.84 5.16 9.65
C LEU A 46 16.33 3.72 9.38
N PRO A 47 16.29 2.84 10.38
CA PRO A 47 16.79 1.47 10.24
C PRO A 47 15.85 0.62 9.37
N VAL A 48 16.45 -0.19 8.52
CA VAL A 48 15.80 -1.32 7.85
C VAL A 48 16.70 -2.54 8.03
N THR A 49 16.18 -3.54 8.69
CA THR A 49 16.87 -4.82 8.88
C THR A 49 16.55 -5.76 7.73
N LEU A 50 17.54 -6.49 7.28
CA LEU A 50 17.47 -7.41 6.15
C LEU A 50 17.89 -8.80 6.60
N ALA A 51 17.22 -9.84 6.09
CA ALA A 51 17.67 -11.23 6.16
C ALA A 51 17.41 -11.90 4.81
N ALA A 52 18.37 -12.65 4.30
CA ALA A 52 18.26 -13.30 2.99
C ALA A 52 17.70 -14.72 3.13
N VAL A 53 16.92 -15.11 2.12
CA VAL A 53 16.40 -16.48 1.98
C VAL A 53 16.86 -17.03 0.65
N PRO A 54 17.71 -18.06 0.62
CA PRO A 54 18.16 -18.63 -0.65
C PRO A 54 17.00 -19.25 -1.42
N ARG A 55 17.07 -19.22 -2.75
CA ARG A 55 16.08 -19.89 -3.61
C ARG A 55 15.97 -21.36 -3.21
N GLY A 56 14.74 -21.82 -2.96
CA GLY A 56 14.50 -23.19 -2.50
C GLY A 56 14.73 -23.43 -1.00
N GLY A 57 15.03 -22.39 -0.22
CA GLY A 57 15.24 -22.51 1.25
C GLY A 57 13.99 -22.94 2.03
N GLY A 58 12.82 -22.84 1.40
CA GLY A 58 11.57 -23.34 1.95
C GLY A 58 11.01 -22.51 3.13
N PRO A 59 9.94 -23.04 3.77
CA PRO A 59 9.25 -22.33 4.86
C PRO A 59 10.12 -22.06 6.09
N GLU A 60 11.01 -22.99 6.45
CA GLU A 60 11.85 -22.84 7.66
C GLU A 60 12.88 -21.72 7.51
N ALA A 61 13.54 -21.61 6.34
CA ALA A 61 14.47 -20.53 6.08
C ALA A 61 13.74 -19.17 6.04
N THR A 62 12.52 -19.12 5.47
CA THR A 62 11.70 -17.92 5.49
C THR A 62 11.29 -17.54 6.91
N ALA A 63 10.86 -18.50 7.73
CA ALA A 63 10.47 -18.27 9.10
C ALA A 63 11.65 -17.80 9.97
N HIS A 64 12.86 -18.37 9.74
CA HIS A 64 14.10 -17.90 10.37
C HIS A 64 14.38 -16.43 10.02
N ALA A 65 14.38 -16.09 8.74
CA ALA A 65 14.62 -14.73 8.26
C ALA A 65 13.60 -13.72 8.79
N VAL A 66 12.32 -14.11 8.91
CA VAL A 66 11.26 -13.28 9.52
C VAL A 66 11.57 -12.96 10.97
N ARG A 67 11.94 -13.98 11.75
CA ARG A 67 12.31 -13.79 13.16
C ARG A 67 13.58 -12.95 13.31
N ALA A 68 14.61 -13.24 12.52
CA ALA A 68 15.86 -12.49 12.54
C ALA A 68 15.63 -11.01 12.18
N ALA A 69 14.94 -10.72 11.08
CA ALA A 69 14.67 -9.35 10.66
C ALA A 69 13.81 -8.58 11.67
N ALA A 70 12.80 -9.21 12.29
CA ALA A 70 11.93 -8.57 13.28
C ALA A 70 12.71 -8.24 14.57
N LEU A 71 13.51 -9.16 15.08
CA LEU A 71 14.29 -8.98 16.30
C LEU A 71 15.42 -7.97 16.14
N ALA A 72 16.06 -7.94 14.99
CA ALA A 72 17.17 -7.03 14.73
C ALA A 72 16.75 -5.55 14.65
N VAL A 73 15.45 -5.22 14.58
CA VAL A 73 14.97 -3.84 14.63
C VAL A 73 15.23 -3.20 15.99
N ASP A 74 14.71 -3.81 17.06
CA ASP A 74 14.78 -3.31 18.44
C ASP A 74 14.51 -4.40 19.50
N ASP A 75 14.69 -5.67 19.13
CA ASP A 75 14.37 -6.85 19.95
C ASP A 75 12.90 -6.88 20.46
N LEU A 76 12.00 -6.23 19.73
CA LEU A 76 10.60 -6.02 20.11
C LEU A 76 10.43 -5.29 21.45
N ALA A 77 11.34 -4.35 21.77
CA ALA A 77 11.38 -3.62 23.06
C ALA A 77 10.07 -2.87 23.39
N TRP A 78 9.22 -2.63 22.39
CA TRP A 78 7.90 -2.04 22.54
C TRP A 78 6.84 -3.01 23.10
N LEU A 79 7.09 -4.33 23.06
CA LEU A 79 6.13 -5.36 23.47
C LEU A 79 6.27 -5.65 24.96
N SER A 80 5.18 -5.48 25.70
CA SER A 80 5.09 -5.84 27.10
C SER A 80 4.30 -7.15 27.29
N ARG A 81 4.62 -7.85 28.39
CA ARG A 81 3.85 -9.07 28.72
C ARG A 81 2.37 -8.72 28.96
N GLY A 82 1.51 -9.41 28.27
CA GLY A 82 0.06 -9.21 28.38
C GLY A 82 -0.56 -8.34 27.27
N ASP A 83 0.26 -7.70 26.42
CA ASP A 83 -0.21 -6.88 25.33
C ASP A 83 -0.97 -7.67 24.26
N THR A 84 -1.85 -6.99 23.58
CA THR A 84 -2.56 -7.48 22.39
C THR A 84 -1.97 -6.84 21.13
N VAL A 85 -1.53 -7.66 20.17
CA VAL A 85 -0.93 -7.20 18.92
C VAL A 85 -1.82 -7.55 17.74
N LEU A 86 -2.11 -6.58 16.88
CA LEU A 86 -2.78 -6.80 15.62
C LEU A 86 -1.78 -6.91 14.48
N LEU A 87 -1.76 -8.06 13.81
CA LEU A 87 -1.04 -8.27 12.55
C LEU A 87 -1.95 -7.91 11.38
N LYS A 88 -1.70 -6.75 10.77
CA LYS A 88 -2.41 -6.30 9.57
C LYS A 88 -1.78 -6.91 8.34
N VAL A 89 -2.45 -7.87 7.76
CA VAL A 89 -2.04 -8.54 6.52
C VAL A 89 -2.56 -7.81 5.27
N ALA A 90 -2.11 -8.20 4.08
CA ALA A 90 -2.65 -7.81 2.79
C ALA A 90 -3.33 -9.03 2.15
N SER A 91 -4.65 -9.17 2.36
CA SER A 91 -5.48 -10.26 1.86
C SER A 91 -6.57 -9.74 0.94
N ASN A 92 -6.19 -9.07 -0.16
CA ASN A 92 -7.15 -8.50 -1.10
C ASN A 92 -7.95 -9.54 -1.90
N SER A 93 -7.49 -10.79 -1.97
CA SER A 93 -8.13 -11.90 -2.70
C SER A 93 -7.87 -13.25 -2.05
N GLY A 94 -8.41 -14.32 -2.63
CA GLY A 94 -8.10 -15.70 -2.26
C GLY A 94 -6.89 -16.30 -2.98
N ASN A 95 -6.13 -15.49 -3.73
CA ASN A 95 -4.95 -15.96 -4.43
C ASN A 95 -3.79 -16.17 -3.45
N PRO A 96 -2.89 -17.12 -3.71
CA PRO A 96 -1.75 -17.36 -2.85
C PRO A 96 -0.72 -16.22 -2.91
N TYR A 97 0.23 -16.22 -1.99
CA TYR A 97 1.44 -15.41 -2.05
C TYR A 97 2.14 -15.58 -3.43
N PRO A 98 2.67 -14.51 -4.05
CA PRO A 98 2.80 -13.13 -3.57
C PRO A 98 1.63 -12.20 -3.92
N ALA A 99 0.49 -12.72 -4.36
CA ALA A 99 -0.72 -11.92 -4.55
C ALA A 99 -1.35 -11.46 -3.22
N THR A 100 -0.98 -12.06 -2.12
CA THR A 100 -1.34 -11.71 -0.74
C THR A 100 -0.12 -11.81 0.17
N THR A 101 -0.24 -11.48 1.44
CA THR A 101 0.83 -11.66 2.45
C THR A 101 1.26 -13.13 2.52
N ASP A 102 2.55 -13.36 2.72
CA ASP A 102 3.13 -14.69 2.89
C ASP A 102 2.62 -15.36 4.17
N PRO A 103 1.90 -16.51 4.09
CA PRO A 103 1.44 -17.23 5.27
C PRO A 103 2.57 -17.68 6.21
N VAL A 104 3.76 -17.97 5.67
CA VAL A 104 4.92 -18.35 6.49
C VAL A 104 5.34 -17.18 7.37
N ALA A 105 5.35 -15.95 6.83
CA ALA A 105 5.67 -14.75 7.60
C ALA A 105 4.60 -14.48 8.67
N VAL A 106 3.32 -14.69 8.35
CA VAL A 106 2.22 -14.56 9.33
C VAL A 106 2.43 -15.50 10.51
N ARG A 107 2.66 -16.79 10.23
CA ARG A 107 2.87 -17.80 11.28
C ARG A 107 4.10 -17.48 12.13
N ALA A 108 5.26 -17.27 11.48
CA ALA A 108 6.52 -17.06 12.18
C ALA A 108 6.49 -15.83 13.09
N LEU A 109 5.86 -14.74 12.64
CA LEU A 109 5.76 -13.52 13.46
C LEU A 109 4.72 -13.65 14.57
N ALA A 110 3.58 -14.31 14.33
CA ALA A 110 2.60 -14.55 15.38
C ALA A 110 3.16 -15.43 16.49
N GLU A 111 3.84 -16.53 16.15
CA GLU A 111 4.54 -17.40 17.11
C GLU A 111 5.59 -16.61 17.92
N LEU A 112 6.38 -15.77 17.24
CA LEU A 112 7.39 -14.93 17.90
C LEU A 112 6.76 -13.97 18.91
N LEU A 113 5.70 -13.26 18.56
CA LEU A 113 5.03 -12.31 19.45
C LEU A 113 4.42 -12.99 20.67
N LEU A 114 3.77 -14.14 20.48
CA LEU A 114 3.23 -14.94 21.60
C LEU A 114 4.34 -15.44 22.51
N ALA A 115 5.45 -15.95 21.94
CA ALA A 115 6.61 -16.42 22.71
C ALA A 115 7.30 -15.29 23.49
N ARG A 116 7.22 -14.03 23.00
CA ARG A 116 7.75 -12.83 23.65
C ARG A 116 6.78 -12.20 24.66
N GLY A 117 5.62 -12.80 24.89
CA GLY A 117 4.71 -12.45 25.98
C GLY A 117 3.45 -11.71 25.57
N ALA A 118 3.18 -11.52 24.26
CA ALA A 118 1.87 -11.07 23.83
C ALA A 118 0.80 -12.03 24.38
N ARG A 119 -0.23 -11.50 25.02
CA ARG A 119 -1.37 -12.30 25.49
C ARG A 119 -2.24 -12.76 24.33
N ARG A 120 -2.30 -11.95 23.29
CA ARG A 120 -3.20 -12.13 22.16
C ARG A 120 -2.58 -11.57 20.89
N VAL A 121 -2.61 -12.34 19.80
CA VAL A 121 -2.24 -11.88 18.48
C VAL A 121 -3.46 -12.03 17.58
N VAL A 122 -3.84 -10.97 16.89
CA VAL A 122 -5.00 -10.91 15.98
C VAL A 122 -4.52 -10.68 14.56
N VAL A 123 -4.70 -11.65 13.67
CA VAL A 123 -4.43 -11.51 12.24
C VAL A 123 -5.67 -10.96 11.54
N ALA A 124 -5.57 -9.81 10.89
CA ALA A 124 -6.76 -9.14 10.41
C ALA A 124 -6.57 -8.39 9.08
N ASP A 125 -7.66 -8.33 8.29
CA ASP A 125 -7.80 -7.50 7.08
C ASP A 125 -9.26 -7.35 6.66
N MET A 126 -9.53 -6.48 5.69
CA MET A 126 -10.73 -6.47 4.86
C MET A 126 -10.33 -6.47 3.39
N SER A 127 -10.77 -7.50 2.68
CA SER A 127 -10.35 -7.81 1.30
C SER A 127 -10.82 -6.77 0.27
N GLY A 128 -10.34 -6.94 -0.96
CA GLY A 128 -10.64 -6.04 -2.07
C GLY A 128 -12.12 -6.02 -2.47
N VAL A 129 -12.60 -4.88 -2.93
CA VAL A 129 -14.00 -4.64 -3.32
C VAL A 129 -14.54 -5.60 -4.39
N GLN A 130 -13.66 -6.20 -5.19
CA GLN A 130 -14.05 -7.22 -6.17
C GLN A 130 -14.65 -8.46 -5.51
N PHE A 131 -14.24 -8.76 -4.29
CA PHE A 131 -14.59 -9.98 -3.55
C PHE A 131 -15.46 -9.71 -2.35
N VAL A 132 -15.27 -8.58 -1.66
CA VAL A 132 -16.04 -8.20 -0.47
C VAL A 132 -16.63 -6.82 -0.68
N ARG A 133 -17.96 -6.75 -0.60
CA ARG A 133 -18.72 -5.51 -0.71
C ARG A 133 -19.54 -5.33 0.55
N PHE A 134 -19.36 -4.20 1.19
CA PHE A 134 -19.86 -3.93 2.52
C PHE A 134 -20.56 -2.56 2.56
N TRP A 135 -21.84 -2.57 2.80
CA TRP A 135 -22.69 -1.38 2.91
C TRP A 135 -23.41 -1.40 4.26
N LYS A 136 -24.08 -0.28 4.58
CA LYS A 136 -24.82 -0.16 5.83
C LYS A 136 -25.92 -1.24 5.98
N ASP A 137 -26.54 -1.60 4.89
CA ASP A 137 -27.69 -2.51 4.79
C ASP A 137 -27.31 -3.90 4.24
N GLY A 138 -26.03 -4.19 4.03
CA GLY A 138 -25.65 -5.48 3.51
C GLY A 138 -24.16 -5.76 3.39
N LEU A 139 -23.86 -7.05 3.34
CA LEU A 139 -22.53 -7.61 3.14
C LEU A 139 -22.58 -8.67 2.05
N ARG A 140 -21.67 -8.61 1.09
CA ARG A 140 -21.49 -9.64 0.06
C ARG A 140 -20.03 -10.08 0.02
N GLY A 141 -19.79 -11.38 0.14
CA GLY A 141 -18.46 -11.97 0.22
C GLY A 141 -17.95 -12.03 1.67
N SER A 142 -16.74 -12.54 1.85
CA SER A 142 -16.12 -12.68 3.17
C SER A 142 -14.60 -12.68 3.04
N SER A 143 -13.94 -11.79 3.76
CA SER A 143 -12.47 -11.77 3.86
C SER A 143 -11.95 -13.03 4.57
N ARG A 144 -12.69 -13.56 5.54
CA ARG A 144 -12.35 -14.83 6.20
C ARG A 144 -12.23 -15.98 5.21
N VAL A 145 -13.22 -16.13 4.32
CA VAL A 145 -13.20 -17.17 3.27
C VAL A 145 -12.00 -16.98 2.32
N LEU A 146 -11.62 -15.74 2.02
CA LEU A 146 -10.46 -15.46 1.17
C LEU A 146 -9.16 -15.78 1.91
N MET A 147 -9.05 -15.44 3.19
CA MET A 147 -7.91 -15.79 4.04
C MET A 147 -7.75 -17.30 4.25
N GLU A 148 -8.85 -18.07 4.24
CA GLU A 148 -8.79 -19.54 4.21
C GLU A 148 -8.16 -20.04 2.89
N ARG A 149 -8.58 -19.48 1.78
CA ARG A 149 -8.10 -19.90 0.43
C ARG A 149 -6.64 -19.58 0.19
N ASN A 150 -6.15 -18.42 0.65
CA ASN A 150 -4.77 -17.98 0.45
C ASN A 150 -3.81 -18.51 1.53
N GLY A 151 -4.30 -19.25 2.53
CA GLY A 151 -3.50 -19.89 3.56
C GLY A 151 -3.23 -19.05 4.80
N ILE A 152 -3.55 -17.76 4.80
CA ILE A 152 -3.34 -16.85 5.96
C ILE A 152 -4.10 -17.33 7.19
N ALA A 153 -5.37 -17.74 7.03
CA ALA A 153 -6.18 -18.22 8.15
C ALA A 153 -5.62 -19.49 8.78
N ARG A 154 -5.11 -20.42 7.96
CA ARG A 154 -4.44 -21.62 8.46
C ARG A 154 -3.18 -21.25 9.24
N ALA A 155 -2.33 -20.39 8.70
CA ALA A 155 -1.11 -19.93 9.34
C ALA A 155 -1.39 -19.23 10.69
N ALA A 156 -2.42 -18.41 10.77
CA ALA A 156 -2.85 -17.77 12.02
C ALA A 156 -3.26 -18.81 13.08
N ARG A 157 -4.10 -19.78 12.72
CA ARG A 157 -4.54 -20.84 13.64
C ARG A 157 -3.38 -21.73 14.13
N GLU A 158 -2.50 -22.13 13.22
CA GLU A 158 -1.32 -22.95 13.57
C GLU A 158 -0.38 -22.23 14.53
N ALA A 159 -0.31 -20.88 14.44
CA ALA A 159 0.45 -20.06 15.37
C ALA A 159 -0.27 -19.77 16.70
N GLY A 160 -1.52 -20.17 16.86
CA GLY A 160 -2.32 -19.81 18.04
C GLY A 160 -2.86 -18.37 18.02
N ALA A 161 -2.85 -17.71 16.87
CA ALA A 161 -3.39 -16.37 16.68
C ALA A 161 -4.88 -16.42 16.30
N GLU A 162 -5.61 -15.36 16.66
CA GLU A 162 -6.99 -15.16 16.25
C GLU A 162 -7.08 -14.61 14.84
N LEU A 163 -8.18 -14.91 14.13
CA LEU A 163 -8.46 -14.38 12.82
C LEU A 163 -9.66 -13.45 12.87
N GLN A 164 -9.52 -12.22 12.36
CA GLN A 164 -10.61 -11.26 12.27
C GLN A 164 -10.74 -10.67 10.86
N ALA A 165 -11.93 -10.77 10.29
CA ALA A 165 -12.29 -10.00 9.10
C ALA A 165 -13.02 -8.73 9.55
N PHE A 166 -12.56 -7.55 9.14
CA PHE A 166 -13.09 -6.30 9.71
C PHE A 166 -14.56 -6.07 9.41
N GLU A 167 -15.05 -6.52 8.26
CA GLU A 167 -16.47 -6.42 7.90
C GLU A 167 -17.40 -7.23 8.79
N GLU A 168 -16.89 -8.25 9.51
CA GLU A 168 -17.68 -9.08 10.41
C GLU A 168 -18.16 -8.32 11.65
N ALA A 169 -17.50 -7.22 12.00
CA ALA A 169 -17.93 -6.32 13.09
C ALA A 169 -19.18 -5.49 12.74
N GLY A 170 -19.67 -5.59 11.50
CA GLY A 170 -20.79 -4.81 11.01
C GLY A 170 -20.41 -3.34 10.70
N TRP A 171 -21.37 -2.62 10.10
CA TRP A 171 -21.13 -1.23 9.67
C TRP A 171 -20.76 -0.30 10.82
N ASP A 172 -21.39 -0.47 11.97
CA ASP A 172 -21.18 0.34 13.17
C ASP A 172 -19.94 -0.10 13.98
N GLY A 173 -19.29 -1.21 13.58
CA GLY A 173 -18.01 -1.70 14.10
C GLY A 173 -16.80 -0.90 13.60
N PHE A 174 -17.02 0.33 13.09
CA PHE A 174 -15.98 1.25 12.63
C PHE A 174 -16.13 2.61 13.32
N PHE A 175 -15.02 3.30 13.47
CA PHE A 175 -14.99 4.65 14.05
C PHE A 175 -14.27 5.63 13.15
N GLU A 176 -14.54 6.90 13.36
CA GLU A 176 -13.90 8.01 12.66
C GLU A 176 -12.52 8.32 13.22
N ASP A 177 -11.53 8.47 12.34
CA ASP A 177 -10.25 9.08 12.65
C ASP A 177 -9.82 9.99 11.49
N ARG A 178 -9.13 11.08 11.78
CA ARG A 178 -8.78 12.08 10.77
C ARG A 178 -7.28 12.10 10.53
N PRO A 179 -6.83 12.04 9.25
CA PRO A 179 -5.45 12.32 8.94
C PRO A 179 -5.03 13.68 9.51
N THR A 180 -3.85 13.73 10.12
CA THR A 180 -3.29 14.99 10.65
C THR A 180 -2.93 15.97 9.53
N VAL A 181 -2.64 15.44 8.34
CA VAL A 181 -2.38 16.25 7.14
C VAL A 181 -3.71 16.53 6.43
N ARG A 182 -4.02 17.80 6.27
CA ARG A 182 -5.28 18.26 5.67
C ARG A 182 -5.19 18.38 4.15
N GLY A 183 -6.34 18.32 3.50
CA GLY A 183 -6.55 18.77 2.11
C GLY A 183 -6.79 17.68 1.07
N THR A 184 -6.60 16.38 1.38
CA THR A 184 -6.86 15.32 0.41
C THR A 184 -8.11 14.52 0.72
N TRP A 185 -8.40 14.29 1.98
CA TRP A 185 -9.63 13.65 2.45
C TRP A 185 -10.71 14.70 2.77
N ALA A 186 -11.91 14.51 2.25
CA ALA A 186 -13.04 15.40 2.52
C ALA A 186 -13.55 15.26 3.96
N GLY A 187 -13.45 14.04 4.51
CA GLY A 187 -13.92 13.69 5.84
C GLY A 187 -12.92 12.84 6.62
N PRO A 188 -13.37 12.27 7.76
CA PRO A 188 -12.61 11.27 8.48
C PRO A 188 -12.49 9.98 7.67
N VAL A 189 -11.46 9.20 7.99
CA VAL A 189 -11.32 7.82 7.52
C VAL A 189 -11.99 6.90 8.54
N MET A 190 -12.79 5.95 8.07
CA MET A 190 -13.49 5.00 8.93
C MET A 190 -12.59 3.79 9.19
N LEU A 191 -12.16 3.61 10.42
CA LEU A 191 -11.26 2.54 10.88
C LEU A 191 -12.00 1.49 11.72
N PRO A 192 -11.57 0.20 11.69
CA PRO A 192 -12.24 -0.86 12.45
C PRO A 192 -12.02 -0.67 13.96
N ALA A 193 -13.08 -0.89 14.75
CA ALA A 193 -13.11 -0.66 16.19
C ALA A 193 -12.05 -1.45 16.96
N VAL A 194 -11.64 -2.62 16.47
CA VAL A 194 -10.57 -3.43 17.06
C VAL A 194 -9.26 -2.64 17.25
N LEU A 195 -9.01 -1.61 16.44
CA LEU A 195 -7.84 -0.75 16.63
C LEU A 195 -7.84 0.02 17.95
N ARG A 196 -9.00 0.21 18.59
CA ARG A 196 -9.08 0.79 19.94
C ARG A 196 -8.75 -0.21 21.03
N GLU A 197 -8.93 -1.50 20.75
CA GLU A 197 -8.79 -2.60 21.72
C GLU A 197 -7.38 -3.19 21.78
N VAL A 198 -6.58 -3.03 20.71
CA VAL A 198 -5.22 -3.56 20.65
C VAL A 198 -4.21 -2.51 21.14
N ASP A 199 -3.11 -2.99 21.71
CA ASP A 199 -2.02 -2.13 22.20
C ASP A 199 -1.08 -1.74 21.04
N HIS A 200 -0.81 -2.68 20.15
CA HIS A 200 0.16 -2.50 19.06
C HIS A 200 -0.36 -3.01 17.72
N VAL A 201 0.14 -2.42 16.65
CA VAL A 201 -0.10 -2.81 15.27
C VAL A 201 1.23 -3.15 14.61
N VAL A 202 1.29 -4.29 13.94
CA VAL A 202 2.37 -4.68 13.04
C VAL A 202 1.79 -4.85 11.64
N LEU A 203 2.38 -4.20 10.64
CA LEU A 203 1.99 -4.38 9.24
C LEU A 203 2.78 -5.52 8.62
N LEU A 204 2.07 -6.43 7.95
CA LEU A 204 2.62 -7.47 7.09
C LEU A 204 2.14 -7.26 5.65
N PRO A 205 2.66 -6.26 4.94
CA PRO A 205 2.31 -6.03 3.56
C PRO A 205 2.96 -7.07 2.64
N ARG A 206 2.94 -6.78 1.37
CA ARG A 206 3.60 -7.54 0.31
C ARG A 206 4.28 -6.60 -0.67
N THR A 207 5.23 -7.11 -1.44
CA THR A 207 5.88 -6.37 -2.52
C THR A 207 5.26 -6.73 -3.86
N SER A 208 4.47 -5.82 -4.43
CA SER A 208 3.78 -6.10 -5.70
C SER A 208 3.48 -4.84 -6.51
N ARG A 209 3.41 -5.00 -7.83
CA ARG A 209 2.77 -4.01 -8.72
C ARG A 209 1.28 -3.91 -8.41
N HIS A 210 0.69 -2.80 -8.81
CA HIS A 210 -0.74 -2.57 -8.68
C HIS A 210 -1.28 -1.71 -9.82
N LEU A 211 -2.28 -2.22 -10.51
CA LEU A 211 -2.95 -1.60 -11.65
C LEU A 211 -3.28 -0.10 -11.47
N LEU A 212 -3.86 0.30 -10.34
CA LEU A 212 -4.29 1.68 -10.09
C LEU A 212 -3.26 2.50 -9.33
N ALA A 213 -2.51 1.88 -8.42
CA ALA A 213 -1.65 2.57 -7.47
C ALA A 213 -0.16 2.55 -7.84
N GLY A 214 0.20 1.91 -8.95
CA GLY A 214 1.60 1.65 -9.28
C GLY A 214 2.20 0.49 -8.49
N SER A 215 2.09 0.51 -7.17
CA SER A 215 2.59 -0.53 -6.27
C SER A 215 1.62 -0.84 -5.13
N THR A 216 1.78 -2.00 -4.49
CA THR A 216 1.16 -2.35 -3.21
C THR A 216 2.27 -2.68 -2.22
N LEU A 217 2.43 -1.81 -1.24
CA LEU A 217 3.46 -1.86 -0.20
C LEU A 217 2.82 -1.53 1.16
N GLY A 218 3.61 -1.17 2.16
CA GLY A 218 3.14 -0.88 3.52
C GLY A 218 2.17 0.29 3.62
N LEU A 219 2.50 1.45 3.01
CA LEU A 219 1.61 2.62 3.02
C LEU A 219 0.24 2.30 2.40
N LYS A 220 0.22 1.54 1.30
CA LYS A 220 -1.04 1.15 0.67
C LYS A 220 -1.79 0.05 1.42
N ALA A 221 -1.16 -0.70 2.31
CA ALA A 221 -1.83 -1.65 3.20
C ALA A 221 -2.92 -0.97 4.06
N ALA A 222 -2.83 0.35 4.25
CA ALA A 222 -3.85 1.17 4.91
C ALA A 222 -5.25 1.05 4.28
N VAL A 223 -5.36 0.79 2.98
CA VAL A 223 -6.67 0.62 2.30
C VAL A 223 -7.49 -0.52 2.93
N GLY A 224 -6.83 -1.55 3.45
CA GLY A 224 -7.49 -2.65 4.15
C GLY A 224 -8.17 -2.27 5.46
N TRP A 225 -7.78 -1.16 6.11
CA TRP A 225 -8.45 -0.63 7.29
C TRP A 225 -9.82 -0.02 6.98
N TRP A 226 -9.99 0.57 5.79
CA TRP A 226 -11.06 1.52 5.54
C TRP A 226 -12.39 0.84 5.25
N ARG A 227 -13.45 1.33 5.92
CA ARG A 227 -14.82 1.01 5.57
C ARG A 227 -15.13 1.43 4.12
N HIS A 228 -16.14 0.85 3.51
CA HIS A 228 -16.41 1.03 2.07
C HIS A 228 -16.74 2.47 1.66
N ASP A 229 -17.29 3.30 2.52
CA ASP A 229 -17.51 4.73 2.25
C ASP A 229 -16.19 5.49 2.09
N SER A 230 -15.19 5.22 2.94
CA SER A 230 -13.84 5.78 2.78
C SER A 230 -13.16 5.23 1.51
N ARG A 231 -13.33 3.94 1.20
CA ARG A 231 -12.84 3.37 -0.07
C ARG A 231 -13.53 3.99 -1.28
N LEU A 232 -14.83 4.33 -1.19
CA LEU A 232 -15.56 5.02 -2.25
C LEU A 232 -14.97 6.42 -2.51
N GLU A 233 -14.77 7.22 -1.47
CA GLU A 233 -14.11 8.52 -1.60
C GLU A 233 -12.72 8.38 -2.26
N TYR A 234 -11.92 7.45 -1.77
CA TYR A 234 -10.58 7.16 -2.28
C TYR A 234 -10.56 6.90 -3.78
N HIS A 235 -11.47 6.07 -4.29
CA HIS A 235 -11.54 5.69 -5.70
C HIS A 235 -12.25 6.74 -6.57
N ARG A 236 -13.28 7.40 -6.04
CA ARG A 236 -14.02 8.45 -6.75
C ARG A 236 -13.17 9.69 -6.97
N ASP A 237 -12.48 10.14 -5.93
CA ASP A 237 -11.68 11.37 -5.95
C ASP A 237 -10.22 11.04 -6.34
N ALA A 238 -10.09 10.36 -7.48
CA ALA A 238 -8.87 9.70 -7.92
C ALA A 238 -7.73 10.66 -8.32
N ALA A 239 -7.98 11.94 -8.49
CA ALA A 239 -6.94 12.94 -8.73
C ALA A 239 -5.94 13.02 -7.57
N THR A 240 -6.37 12.69 -6.34
CA THR A 240 -5.55 12.67 -5.12
C THR A 240 -5.34 11.26 -4.55
N PHE A 241 -5.46 10.24 -5.38
CA PHE A 241 -5.40 8.83 -4.97
C PHE A 241 -4.10 8.47 -4.22
N SER A 242 -2.96 8.85 -4.77
CA SER A 242 -1.66 8.58 -4.15
C SER A 242 -1.45 9.38 -2.86
N GLU A 243 -1.84 10.65 -2.88
CA GLU A 243 -1.76 11.54 -1.74
C GLU A 243 -2.65 11.05 -0.58
N LYS A 244 -3.89 10.61 -0.87
CA LYS A 244 -4.79 10.02 0.11
C LYS A 244 -4.21 8.75 0.75
N THR A 245 -3.50 7.94 -0.04
CA THR A 245 -2.82 6.75 0.48
C THR A 245 -1.80 7.11 1.55
N ALA A 246 -0.94 8.10 1.30
CA ALA A 246 0.05 8.53 2.27
C ALA A 246 -0.61 9.21 3.49
N ASP A 247 -1.54 10.14 3.24
CA ASP A 247 -2.18 10.93 4.29
C ASP A 247 -2.98 10.06 5.28
N ALA A 248 -3.61 8.98 4.83
CA ALA A 248 -4.33 8.07 5.70
C ALA A 248 -3.45 7.28 6.68
N ASN A 249 -2.13 7.23 6.46
CA ASN A 249 -1.20 6.67 7.43
C ASN A 249 -0.83 7.67 8.56
N THR A 250 -1.31 8.91 8.49
CA THR A 250 -1.08 9.94 9.52
C THR A 250 -2.21 10.03 10.53
N VAL A 251 -3.22 9.14 10.45
CA VAL A 251 -4.29 9.10 11.46
C VAL A 251 -3.73 8.77 12.84
N PRO A 252 -4.11 9.51 13.89
CA PRO A 252 -3.53 9.38 15.23
C PRO A 252 -3.55 7.95 15.78
N THR A 253 -4.62 7.20 15.57
CA THR A 253 -4.73 5.83 16.06
C THR A 253 -3.67 4.91 15.47
N ILE A 254 -3.38 5.02 14.17
CA ILE A 254 -2.34 4.18 13.53
C ILE A 254 -0.95 4.64 13.97
N VAL A 255 -0.67 5.95 13.95
CA VAL A 255 0.62 6.51 14.36
C VAL A 255 0.97 6.11 15.79
N ALA A 256 0.01 6.15 16.71
CA ALA A 256 0.23 5.79 18.10
C ALA A 256 0.54 4.31 18.33
N LYS A 257 0.04 3.41 17.48
CA LYS A 257 0.06 1.96 17.72
C LYS A 257 0.99 1.17 16.79
N GLN A 258 1.30 1.68 15.61
CA GLN A 258 2.16 0.97 14.65
C GLN A 258 3.61 0.93 15.14
N ARG A 259 4.17 -0.28 15.25
CA ARG A 259 5.52 -0.54 15.80
C ARG A 259 6.48 -1.09 14.77
N LEU A 260 5.97 -1.90 13.85
CA LEU A 260 6.79 -2.65 12.92
C LEU A 260 6.08 -2.80 11.58
N VAL A 261 6.83 -2.74 10.51
CA VAL A 261 6.40 -3.16 9.16
C VAL A 261 7.39 -4.21 8.69
N LEU A 262 6.91 -5.39 8.30
CA LEU A 262 7.74 -6.49 7.86
C LEU A 262 7.18 -7.10 6.58
N THR A 263 8.03 -7.35 5.59
CA THR A 263 7.65 -8.03 4.35
C THR A 263 8.56 -9.23 4.08
N SER A 264 7.96 -10.37 3.75
CA SER A 264 8.61 -11.44 3.03
C SER A 264 8.61 -11.08 1.54
N GLY A 265 9.78 -10.88 0.97
CA GLY A 265 10.04 -10.61 -0.44
C GLY A 265 10.73 -11.79 -1.14
N THR A 266 10.44 -13.03 -0.71
CA THR A 266 10.97 -14.25 -1.34
C THR A 266 10.40 -14.47 -2.74
N GLN A 267 9.24 -13.88 -3.00
CA GLN A 267 8.64 -13.73 -4.32
C GLN A 267 8.09 -12.32 -4.47
N VAL A 268 8.08 -11.81 -5.70
CA VAL A 268 7.60 -10.47 -6.03
C VAL A 268 6.61 -10.56 -7.19
N LEU A 269 5.41 -9.97 -7.03
CA LEU A 269 4.48 -9.81 -8.15
C LEU A 269 4.91 -8.58 -8.95
N ALA A 270 5.72 -8.81 -9.99
CA ALA A 270 6.50 -7.78 -10.65
C ALA A 270 5.76 -7.03 -11.76
N SER A 271 4.60 -7.51 -12.24
CA SER A 271 3.78 -6.82 -13.24
C SER A 271 2.31 -6.88 -12.88
N PHE A 272 1.48 -6.10 -13.57
CA PHE A 272 0.03 -6.02 -13.50
C PHE A 272 -0.52 -5.75 -12.07
N GLY A 273 -0.60 -6.77 -11.21
CA GLY A 273 -1.17 -6.64 -9.86
C GLY A 273 -2.59 -6.04 -9.80
N PRO A 274 -3.28 -6.18 -8.68
CA PRO A 274 -2.82 -6.74 -7.42
C PRO A 274 -2.88 -8.28 -7.32
N ASP A 275 -3.61 -8.97 -8.19
CA ASP A 275 -3.96 -10.38 -8.00
C ASP A 275 -3.32 -11.31 -9.03
N GLN A 276 -2.84 -10.78 -10.13
CA GLN A 276 -2.24 -11.50 -11.25
C GLN A 276 -1.06 -10.73 -11.81
N GLY A 277 -0.19 -11.42 -12.54
CA GLY A 277 0.98 -10.84 -13.18
C GLY A 277 2.18 -11.79 -13.13
N HIS A 278 3.31 -11.31 -13.62
CA HIS A 278 4.56 -12.06 -13.56
C HIS A 278 5.06 -12.16 -12.12
N VAL A 279 5.27 -13.37 -11.65
CA VAL A 279 5.89 -13.64 -10.34
C VAL A 279 7.38 -13.85 -10.56
N HIS A 280 8.18 -12.97 -10.00
CA HIS A 280 9.62 -13.11 -9.96
C HIS A 280 10.06 -13.79 -8.66
N THR A 281 10.85 -14.86 -8.77
CA THR A 281 11.49 -15.53 -7.64
C THR A 281 13.00 -15.30 -7.74
N PRO A 282 13.59 -14.43 -6.93
CA PRO A 282 15.02 -14.13 -6.97
C PRO A 282 15.86 -15.31 -6.48
N ASP A 283 17.16 -15.34 -6.83
CA ASP A 283 18.09 -16.35 -6.32
C ASP A 283 18.33 -16.23 -4.81
N SER A 284 18.31 -15.01 -4.32
CA SER A 284 18.28 -14.68 -2.90
C SER A 284 17.02 -13.84 -2.64
N GLY A 285 16.01 -14.47 -2.07
CA GLY A 285 14.84 -13.76 -1.54
C GLY A 285 15.23 -12.91 -0.35
N LEU A 286 14.39 -11.94 0.01
CA LEU A 286 14.71 -11.00 1.06
C LEU A 286 13.51 -10.84 2.00
N VAL A 287 13.76 -10.93 3.31
CA VAL A 287 12.85 -10.45 4.34
C VAL A 287 13.42 -9.15 4.88
N PHE A 288 12.57 -8.15 5.02
CA PHE A 288 13.00 -6.85 5.54
C PHE A 288 11.96 -6.26 6.48
N ALA A 289 12.47 -5.58 7.53
CA ALA A 289 11.65 -4.99 8.57
C ALA A 289 12.14 -3.59 8.96
N SER A 290 11.22 -2.73 9.38
CA SER A 290 11.53 -1.37 9.83
C SER A 290 10.44 -0.89 10.80
N PRO A 291 10.77 -0.02 11.77
CA PRO A 291 9.76 0.68 12.55
C PRO A 291 9.08 1.79 11.73
N SER A 292 9.70 2.23 10.62
CA SER A 292 9.19 3.26 9.73
C SER A 292 8.58 2.66 8.47
N VAL A 293 7.28 2.89 8.25
CA VAL A 293 6.61 2.46 7.01
C VAL A 293 7.19 3.13 5.77
N VAL A 294 7.72 4.36 5.89
CA VAL A 294 8.33 5.09 4.77
C VAL A 294 9.66 4.46 4.37
N ALA A 295 10.56 4.19 5.33
CA ALA A 295 11.83 3.53 5.07
C ALA A 295 11.62 2.09 4.55
N HIS A 296 10.65 1.37 5.13
CA HIS A 296 10.22 0.07 4.64
C HIS A 296 9.78 0.13 3.17
N ASP A 297 8.92 1.09 2.81
CA ASP A 297 8.37 1.18 1.46
C ASP A 297 9.39 1.66 0.42
N MET A 298 10.34 2.51 0.81
CA MET A 298 11.51 2.81 -0.04
C MET A 298 12.26 1.51 -0.38
N THR A 299 12.51 0.66 0.61
CA THR A 299 13.19 -0.63 0.44
C THR A 299 12.34 -1.61 -0.37
N SER A 300 11.07 -1.72 -0.04
CA SER A 300 10.12 -2.62 -0.73
C SER A 300 9.96 -2.25 -2.20
N LEU A 301 9.92 -0.95 -2.52
CA LEU A 301 9.86 -0.48 -3.90
C LEU A 301 11.19 -0.73 -4.63
N ALA A 302 12.33 -0.49 -3.98
CA ALA A 302 13.63 -0.84 -4.55
C ALA A 302 13.68 -2.32 -4.91
N TRP A 303 13.17 -3.20 -4.02
CA TRP A 303 13.09 -4.64 -4.25
C TRP A 303 12.12 -5.02 -5.37
N LEU A 304 10.96 -4.36 -5.46
CA LEU A 304 10.03 -4.51 -6.58
C LEU A 304 10.70 -4.17 -7.92
N LEU A 305 11.44 -3.08 -7.97
CA LEU A 305 12.14 -2.64 -9.18
C LEU A 305 13.28 -3.58 -9.58
N GLU A 306 13.98 -4.20 -8.60
CA GLU A 306 14.92 -5.30 -8.88
C GLU A 306 14.20 -6.49 -9.56
N GLY A 307 13.06 -6.92 -9.00
CA GLY A 307 12.24 -7.98 -9.58
C GLY A 307 11.74 -7.65 -10.99
N ARG A 308 11.33 -6.39 -11.22
CA ARG A 308 10.93 -5.92 -12.55
C ARG A 308 12.09 -5.92 -13.56
N ALA A 309 13.27 -5.49 -13.14
CA ALA A 309 14.45 -5.49 -14.00
C ALA A 309 14.87 -6.90 -14.43
N ALA A 310 14.56 -7.90 -13.62
CA ALA A 310 14.82 -9.31 -13.91
C ALA A 310 13.75 -9.99 -14.78
N MET A 311 12.59 -9.32 -15.03
CA MET A 311 11.55 -9.86 -15.90
C MET A 311 12.04 -9.96 -17.37
N PRO A 312 11.50 -10.91 -18.16
CA PRO A 312 11.68 -10.94 -19.62
C PRO A 312 11.29 -9.57 -20.23
N ALA A 313 12.08 -9.12 -21.22
CA ALA A 313 11.91 -7.79 -21.79
C ALA A 313 10.54 -7.60 -22.47
N ASP A 314 9.99 -8.66 -23.05
CA ASP A 314 8.68 -8.73 -23.70
C ASP A 314 7.50 -8.64 -22.71
N GLN A 315 7.76 -8.85 -21.41
CA GLN A 315 6.75 -8.79 -20.34
C GLN A 315 6.85 -7.52 -19.48
N ARG A 316 7.70 -6.56 -19.85
CA ARG A 316 7.93 -5.35 -19.05
C ARG A 316 7.13 -4.13 -19.48
N HIS A 317 6.54 -4.16 -20.67
CA HIS A 317 5.91 -3.00 -21.29
C HIS A 317 4.53 -3.33 -21.87
N GLY A 318 3.72 -2.30 -21.96
CA GLY A 318 2.38 -2.39 -22.55
C GLY A 318 1.24 -2.49 -21.54
N PRO A 319 0.00 -2.22 -21.97
CA PRO A 319 -1.14 -2.10 -21.06
C PRO A 319 -1.57 -3.40 -20.40
N VAL A 320 -1.10 -4.55 -20.90
CA VAL A 320 -1.35 -5.86 -20.27
C VAL A 320 -0.27 -6.18 -19.24
N ASP A 321 0.99 -5.83 -19.54
CA ASP A 321 2.15 -6.14 -18.70
C ASP A 321 2.39 -5.06 -17.65
N ASP A 322 2.24 -3.79 -18.03
CA ASP A 322 2.22 -2.65 -17.14
C ASP A 322 1.04 -1.71 -17.47
N PRO A 323 -0.14 -1.96 -16.91
CA PRO A 323 -1.33 -1.17 -17.20
C PRO A 323 -1.20 0.29 -16.76
N ASN A 324 -0.23 0.64 -15.92
CA ASN A 324 0.06 2.05 -15.59
C ASN A 324 0.57 2.84 -16.81
N GLU A 325 1.04 2.19 -17.86
CA GLU A 325 1.40 2.84 -19.11
C GLU A 325 0.16 3.34 -19.88
N SER A 326 -1.03 2.84 -19.56
CA SER A 326 -2.29 3.23 -20.23
C SER A 326 -3.24 3.97 -19.28
N THR A 327 -3.32 5.30 -19.44
CA THR A 327 -4.28 6.11 -18.68
C THR A 327 -5.73 5.72 -18.96
N VAL A 328 -6.06 5.28 -20.16
CA VAL A 328 -7.42 4.83 -20.52
C VAL A 328 -7.78 3.58 -19.74
N PHE A 329 -6.89 2.60 -19.73
CA PHE A 329 -7.11 1.33 -19.06
C PHE A 329 -7.27 1.48 -17.54
N VAL A 330 -6.36 2.19 -16.90
CA VAL A 330 -6.40 2.39 -15.44
C VAL A 330 -7.62 3.21 -15.01
N ASN A 331 -8.02 4.21 -15.80
CA ASN A 331 -9.21 5.01 -15.49
C ASN A 331 -10.50 4.22 -15.67
N LEU A 332 -10.59 3.37 -16.70
CA LEU A 332 -11.73 2.47 -16.88
C LEU A 332 -11.83 1.48 -15.72
N ALA A 333 -10.70 0.85 -15.35
CA ALA A 333 -10.65 -0.07 -14.21
C ALA A 333 -11.08 0.62 -12.91
N ASN A 334 -10.63 1.86 -12.66
CA ASN A 334 -11.02 2.61 -11.47
C ASN A 334 -12.51 2.98 -11.45
N ARG A 335 -13.10 3.32 -12.61
CA ARG A 335 -14.55 3.54 -12.72
C ARG A 335 -15.35 2.29 -12.39
N VAL A 336 -14.88 1.11 -12.83
CA VAL A 336 -15.52 -0.16 -12.48
C VAL A 336 -15.46 -0.38 -10.97
N VAL A 337 -14.32 -0.13 -10.32
CA VAL A 337 -14.18 -0.21 -8.87
C VAL A 337 -15.12 0.76 -8.16
N THR A 338 -15.20 2.00 -8.63
CA THR A 338 -16.12 3.00 -8.07
C THR A 338 -17.60 2.60 -8.24
N ALA A 339 -17.95 2.00 -9.38
CA ALA A 339 -19.29 1.45 -9.59
C ALA A 339 -19.62 0.32 -8.61
N MET A 340 -18.65 -0.54 -8.31
CA MET A 340 -18.81 -1.62 -7.31
C MET A 340 -19.00 -1.09 -5.89
N LEU A 341 -18.38 0.04 -5.56
CA LEU A 341 -18.46 0.68 -4.25
C LEU A 341 -19.72 1.53 -4.05
N GLY A 342 -20.15 2.27 -5.08
CA GLY A 342 -21.20 3.28 -4.91
C GLY A 342 -22.20 3.38 -6.09
N GLY A 343 -22.19 2.42 -7.02
CA GLY A 343 -23.10 2.38 -8.17
C GLY A 343 -22.68 3.30 -9.32
N MET A 344 -23.45 3.27 -10.40
CA MET A 344 -23.16 3.99 -11.66
C MET A 344 -23.08 5.50 -11.49
N GLY A 345 -23.90 6.09 -10.61
CA GLY A 345 -23.84 7.53 -10.33
C GLY A 345 -22.50 8.00 -9.79
N GLN A 346 -21.84 7.19 -8.94
CA GLN A 346 -20.50 7.48 -8.45
C GLN A 346 -19.43 7.21 -9.51
N ALA A 347 -19.60 6.15 -10.31
CA ALA A 347 -18.70 5.85 -11.41
C ALA A 347 -18.60 7.00 -12.43
N LEU A 348 -19.72 7.66 -12.74
CA LEU A 348 -19.76 8.81 -13.65
C LEU A 348 -19.06 10.06 -13.07
N ARG A 349 -18.98 10.18 -11.74
CA ARG A 349 -18.30 11.26 -11.03
C ARG A 349 -16.83 10.98 -10.75
N THR A 350 -16.33 9.76 -11.10
CA THR A 350 -14.97 9.36 -10.82
C THR A 350 -13.97 10.26 -11.54
N GLN A 351 -13.10 10.88 -10.79
CA GLN A 351 -11.99 11.67 -11.30
C GLN A 351 -10.95 10.78 -11.98
N HIS A 352 -10.12 11.37 -12.80
CA HIS A 352 -9.05 10.66 -13.48
C HIS A 352 -7.86 10.45 -12.55
N LEU A 353 -7.33 9.22 -12.53
CA LEU A 353 -6.03 8.91 -11.95
C LEU A 353 -4.94 9.64 -12.74
N THR A 354 -4.02 10.22 -12.03
CA THR A 354 -2.83 10.81 -12.65
C THR A 354 -1.82 9.71 -12.92
N ARG A 355 -1.47 9.54 -14.19
CA ARG A 355 -0.38 8.63 -14.59
C ARG A 355 0.97 9.17 -14.15
N TYR A 356 1.88 8.27 -13.78
CA TYR A 356 3.30 8.54 -13.56
C TYR A 356 4.12 7.31 -13.91
N ASP A 357 5.36 7.53 -14.31
CA ASP A 357 6.31 6.45 -14.51
C ASP A 357 6.76 5.92 -13.14
N LEU A 358 7.16 4.64 -13.07
CA LEU A 358 7.65 4.02 -11.85
C LEU A 358 8.94 3.24 -12.18
N ASP A 359 9.96 3.99 -12.60
CA ASP A 359 11.28 3.46 -12.96
C ASP A 359 12.25 3.51 -11.79
N THR A 360 12.02 4.43 -10.88
CA THR A 360 12.83 4.64 -9.67
C THR A 360 11.95 4.75 -8.43
N VAL A 361 12.55 4.60 -7.24
CA VAL A 361 11.88 4.86 -5.96
C VAL A 361 11.34 6.29 -5.87
N TRP A 362 12.01 7.23 -6.58
CA TRP A 362 11.70 8.66 -6.58
C TRP A 362 10.49 9.03 -7.44
N ASP A 363 10.01 8.14 -8.28
CA ASP A 363 8.84 8.36 -9.12
C ASP A 363 7.54 8.05 -8.39
N ASP A 364 7.59 7.28 -7.30
CA ASP A 364 6.40 6.87 -6.55
C ASP A 364 5.74 8.06 -5.85
N ARG A 365 4.49 8.36 -6.23
CA ARG A 365 3.75 9.51 -5.72
C ARG A 365 3.31 9.36 -4.27
N VAL A 366 3.10 8.12 -3.81
CA VAL A 366 2.75 7.86 -2.41
C VAL A 366 3.94 8.19 -1.52
N LEU A 367 5.14 7.69 -1.87
CA LEU A 367 6.38 8.01 -1.17
C LEU A 367 6.70 9.52 -1.22
N ARG A 368 6.55 10.14 -2.40
CA ARG A 368 6.77 11.60 -2.52
C ARG A 368 5.85 12.42 -1.62
N ARG A 369 4.62 11.98 -1.41
CA ARG A 369 3.71 12.60 -0.46
C ARG A 369 4.15 12.33 0.98
N ALA A 370 4.54 11.10 1.29
CA ALA A 370 5.02 10.72 2.62
C ALA A 370 6.29 11.49 3.03
N PHE A 371 7.22 11.75 2.09
CA PHE A 371 8.41 12.56 2.35
C PHE A 371 8.09 13.97 2.83
N ARG A 372 6.97 14.56 2.37
CA ARG A 372 6.51 15.87 2.85
C ARG A 372 5.97 15.81 4.28
N GLN A 373 5.55 14.64 4.74
CA GLN A 373 5.04 14.43 6.10
C GLN A 373 6.18 14.19 7.10
N THR A 374 7.35 13.76 6.61
CA THR A 374 8.57 13.53 7.38
C THR A 374 9.60 14.67 7.23
N ASP A 375 9.14 15.85 6.81
CA ASP A 375 10.00 17.04 6.57
C ASP A 375 11.15 16.81 5.57
N GLY A 376 11.00 15.83 4.68
CA GLY A 376 11.97 15.54 3.63
C GLY A 376 12.15 14.05 3.36
N VAL A 377 13.15 13.73 2.55
CA VAL A 377 13.50 12.35 2.23
C VAL A 377 14.31 11.75 3.36
N PRO A 378 13.84 10.70 4.06
CA PRO A 378 14.61 10.06 5.10
C PRO A 378 15.83 9.33 4.52
N GLN A 379 16.92 9.31 5.27
CA GLN A 379 18.03 8.41 4.98
C GLN A 379 17.68 7.02 5.50
N VAL A 380 17.91 5.98 4.69
CA VAL A 380 17.74 4.58 5.08
C VAL A 380 19.10 4.00 5.48
N ALA A 381 19.16 3.30 6.60
CA ALA A 381 20.32 2.54 7.05
C ALA A 381 19.98 1.04 7.04
N PHE A 382 20.68 0.27 6.21
CA PHE A 382 20.50 -1.16 6.16
C PHE A 382 21.39 -1.88 7.18
N ALA A 383 20.78 -2.79 7.93
CA ALA A 383 21.46 -3.73 8.81
C ALA A 383 21.18 -5.17 8.37
N ASP A 384 22.20 -6.00 8.28
CA ASP A 384 22.07 -7.43 8.03
C ASP A 384 21.73 -8.11 9.36
N ALA A 385 20.58 -8.75 9.45
CA ALA A 385 20.04 -9.26 10.71
C ALA A 385 20.74 -10.54 11.20
N ASP A 386 21.26 -11.34 10.28
CA ASP A 386 21.82 -12.68 10.56
C ASP A 386 23.08 -13.01 9.75
N GLY A 387 23.64 -12.03 9.04
CA GLY A 387 24.82 -12.22 8.20
C GLY A 387 24.54 -12.92 6.87
N SER A 388 23.28 -13.13 6.51
CA SER A 388 22.90 -13.89 5.31
C SER A 388 22.83 -13.05 4.03
N VAL A 389 22.80 -11.72 4.15
CA VAL A 389 22.55 -10.82 3.00
C VAL A 389 23.83 -10.64 2.18
N PRO A 390 23.85 -11.02 0.89
CA PRO A 390 25.00 -10.78 0.04
C PRO A 390 25.36 -9.27 0.00
N PRO A 391 26.63 -8.88 0.25
CA PRO A 391 27.03 -7.46 0.25
C PRO A 391 26.61 -6.72 -1.03
N ALA A 392 26.83 -7.33 -2.20
CA ALA A 392 26.43 -6.76 -3.47
C ALA A 392 24.92 -6.50 -3.61
N LEU A 393 24.07 -7.31 -2.97
CA LEU A 393 22.62 -7.09 -2.94
C LEU A 393 22.29 -5.87 -2.05
N ARG A 394 22.88 -5.80 -0.86
CA ARG A 394 22.73 -4.68 0.05
C ARG A 394 23.16 -3.37 -0.61
N ASP A 395 24.30 -3.37 -1.31
CA ASP A 395 24.84 -2.17 -1.99
C ASP A 395 23.92 -1.72 -3.13
N ARG A 396 23.35 -2.64 -3.91
CA ARG A 396 22.36 -2.30 -4.95
C ARG A 396 21.09 -1.66 -4.35
N LEU A 397 20.58 -2.21 -3.25
CA LEU A 397 19.42 -1.62 -2.57
C LEU A 397 19.74 -0.23 -2.02
N ALA A 398 20.91 -0.07 -1.40
CA ALA A 398 21.38 1.23 -0.89
C ALA A 398 21.46 2.27 -2.02
N ALA A 399 22.01 1.89 -3.17
CA ALA A 399 22.06 2.78 -4.32
C ALA A 399 20.67 3.21 -4.83
N ARG A 400 19.67 2.33 -4.79
CA ARG A 400 18.31 2.65 -5.22
C ARG A 400 17.55 3.58 -4.26
N VAL A 401 17.85 3.52 -2.97
CA VAL A 401 17.20 4.36 -1.94
C VAL A 401 18.02 5.60 -1.57
N THR A 402 19.14 5.83 -2.25
CA THR A 402 19.95 7.04 -2.10
C THR A 402 19.77 7.90 -3.35
N PRO A 403 19.29 9.16 -3.21
CA PRO A 403 19.15 10.04 -4.35
C PRO A 403 20.52 10.36 -4.98
N THR A 404 20.60 10.33 -6.31
CA THR A 404 21.82 10.68 -7.05
C THR A 404 22.08 12.19 -7.05
N SER A 405 21.05 13.00 -6.86
CA SER A 405 21.15 14.43 -6.69
C SER A 405 20.09 14.94 -5.73
N TRP A 406 20.47 15.80 -4.80
CA TRP A 406 19.55 16.53 -3.94
C TRP A 406 19.26 17.87 -4.60
N SER A 407 18.18 17.94 -5.40
CA SER A 407 17.67 19.23 -5.85
C SER A 407 16.89 19.84 -4.70
N ALA A 408 17.45 20.87 -4.07
CA ALA A 408 16.73 21.63 -3.07
C ALA A 408 15.47 22.24 -3.71
N LEU A 409 14.31 22.09 -3.06
CA LEU A 409 13.16 22.94 -3.35
C LEU A 409 13.61 24.39 -3.12
N THR A 410 13.68 25.19 -4.17
CA THR A 410 13.89 26.62 -4.00
C THR A 410 12.71 27.17 -3.22
N ARG A 411 12.95 28.16 -2.34
CA ARG A 411 11.92 28.79 -1.49
C ARG A 411 10.70 29.35 -2.27
N SER A 412 10.79 29.44 -3.60
CA SER A 412 9.73 29.91 -4.49
C SER A 412 8.52 28.95 -4.62
N ASP A 413 8.65 27.69 -4.20
CA ASP A 413 7.56 26.69 -4.31
C ASP A 413 6.66 26.60 -3.05
N ARG A 414 6.84 27.49 -2.08
CA ARG A 414 5.82 27.64 -1.04
C ARG A 414 4.62 28.34 -1.68
N PRO A 415 3.40 27.76 -1.59
CA PRO A 415 2.21 28.49 -2.01
C PRO A 415 2.18 29.80 -1.21
N THR A 416 2.24 30.92 -1.91
CA THR A 416 2.03 32.25 -1.31
C THR A 416 0.69 32.17 -0.59
N PRO A 417 0.59 32.52 0.71
CA PRO A 417 -0.71 32.61 1.35
C PRO A 417 -1.51 33.62 0.54
N CYS A 418 -2.69 33.23 0.07
CA CYS A 418 -3.63 34.14 -0.57
C CYS A 418 -3.80 35.36 0.34
N SER A 419 -3.29 36.50 -0.07
CA SER A 419 -3.65 37.78 0.56
C SER A 419 -5.17 37.91 0.51
N PRO A 420 -5.83 38.25 1.60
CA PRO A 420 -7.26 38.49 1.56
C PRO A 420 -7.52 39.63 0.56
N ALA A 421 -8.39 39.37 -0.41
CA ALA A 421 -8.85 40.38 -1.34
C ALA A 421 -9.35 41.58 -0.54
N THR A 422 -8.73 42.72 -0.70
CA THR A 422 -9.23 44.00 -0.21
C THR A 422 -10.59 44.24 -0.85
N VAL A 423 -11.64 44.06 -0.07
CA VAL A 423 -12.97 44.48 -0.45
C VAL A 423 -12.92 46.01 -0.51
N GLY A 424 -12.93 46.52 -1.73
CA GLY A 424 -13.06 47.97 -1.97
C GLY A 424 -14.38 48.46 -1.39
N SER A 425 -14.29 49.26 -0.35
CA SER A 425 -15.39 50.02 0.21
C SER A 425 -15.80 51.09 -0.81
N THR A 426 -16.89 50.86 -1.53
CA THR A 426 -17.60 51.94 -2.24
C THR A 426 -18.57 52.57 -1.24
N ALA A 427 -18.23 53.76 -0.74
CA ALA A 427 -19.13 54.59 0.03
C ALA A 427 -20.31 55.06 -0.85
N PRO A 428 -21.53 55.09 -0.35
CA PRO A 428 -22.66 55.62 -1.10
C PRO A 428 -22.61 57.14 -1.09
N ALA A 429 -22.81 57.74 -2.29
CA ALA A 429 -22.95 59.19 -2.46
C ALA A 429 -24.23 59.68 -1.85
N SER A 430 -24.14 60.73 -1.05
CA SER A 430 -25.28 61.44 -0.42
C SER A 430 -26.09 62.20 -1.48
N PRO A 431 -27.41 62.25 -1.43
CA PRO A 431 -28.21 63.08 -2.31
C PRO A 431 -28.17 64.54 -1.85
N THR A 432 -27.77 65.43 -2.73
CA THR A 432 -27.95 66.85 -2.59
C THR A 432 -29.37 67.25 -2.92
N SER A 433 -29.99 67.91 -1.98
CA SER A 433 -31.26 68.63 -2.11
C SER A 433 -31.09 69.85 -3.01
N GLY A 434 -32.02 70.03 -3.91
CA GLY A 434 -32.28 71.18 -4.74
C GLY A 434 -33.65 71.00 -5.37
#